data_6b5ebcc472af9ca2b066da3fafe45226
#
_entry.id   6b5ebcc472af9ca2b066da3fafe45226
#
_cell.length_a   1.000
_cell.length_b   1.000
_cell.length_c   1.000
_cell.angle_alpha   90.00
_cell.angle_beta   90.00
_cell.angle_gamma   90.00
#
_symmetry.space_group_name_H-M   'P 1'
#
loop_
_entity.id
_entity.type
_entity.pdbx_description
1 polymer ?
#
loop_
_entity_poly.entity_id
_entity_poly.type
_entity_poly.pdbx_seq_one_letter_code
_entity_poly.pdbx_strand_id
1 'polypeptide(L)'
;MPSNSKNLAELLNTDSTVAAGDVADGSITTAKLADGAVSTAKVADNAITSAKAVNLGRRNLIVNGDMRINQRVGPYTATGYTLDRFNVAKSNFDELVIAITKDTDNPSGNGFASSLKLAVTTAETGTLASDELLYLDHRFEGQNLQHLCYGTSSAKSLTLSFWVKSPLAGKHSVNFYTAPVRSNLQAYTVSSANTL
;
A
#
# COMPACT_ATOMS: atom_id res chain seq x y z
N MET A 1 -13.32 54.51 23.12
CA MET A 1 -13.06 53.28 22.33
C MET A 1 -12.61 53.69 20.93
N PRO A 2 -11.56 53.10 20.39
CA PRO A 2 -11.22 53.35 18.99
C PRO A 2 -12.40 52.96 18.09
N SER A 3 -12.61 53.70 17.03
CA SER A 3 -13.68 53.40 16.08
C SER A 3 -13.33 52.14 15.26
N ASN A 4 -14.33 51.39 14.80
CA ASN A 4 -14.08 50.20 13.98
C ASN A 4 -13.25 50.49 12.70
N SER A 5 -13.35 51.71 12.16
CA SER A 5 -12.53 52.16 11.02
C SER A 5 -11.04 52.31 11.41
N LYS A 6 -10.74 52.78 12.64
CA LYS A 6 -9.37 52.87 13.10
C LYS A 6 -8.76 51.46 13.33
N ASN A 7 -9.51 50.56 13.94
CA ASN A 7 -9.09 49.17 14.14
C ASN A 7 -8.82 48.43 12.80
N LEU A 8 -9.66 48.72 11.76
CA LEU A 8 -9.44 48.16 10.45
C LEU A 8 -8.21 48.75 9.74
N ALA A 9 -7.97 50.07 9.94
CA ALA A 9 -6.79 50.71 9.37
C ALA A 9 -5.49 50.26 10.03
N GLU A 10 -5.52 49.90 11.33
CA GLU A 10 -4.39 49.33 12.04
C GLU A 10 -4.10 47.89 11.69
N LEU A 11 -5.10 47.13 11.19
CA LEU A 11 -4.95 45.73 10.75
C LEU A 11 -4.29 45.64 9.37
N LEU A 12 -4.39 46.67 8.54
CA LEU A 12 -3.83 46.65 7.20
C LEU A 12 -2.49 47.40 7.17
N ASN A 13 -1.52 46.81 6.47
CA ASN A 13 -0.28 47.49 6.12
C ASN A 13 -0.52 48.69 5.16
N THR A 14 0.49 49.50 4.96
CA THR A 14 0.44 50.64 4.03
C THR A 14 0.13 50.24 2.58
N ASP A 15 0.32 48.98 2.23
CA ASP A 15 0.00 48.38 0.91
C ASP A 15 -1.38 47.68 0.90
N SER A 16 -2.22 47.92 1.91
CA SER A 16 -3.55 47.29 2.08
C SER A 16 -3.52 45.77 2.27
N THR A 17 -2.41 45.20 2.71
CA THR A 17 -2.30 43.80 3.07
C THR A 17 -2.36 43.62 4.58
N VAL A 18 -2.78 42.44 5.06
CA VAL A 18 -2.74 42.05 6.47
C VAL A 18 -1.34 41.56 6.80
N ALA A 19 -0.70 42.14 7.81
CA ALA A 19 0.61 41.65 8.23
C ALA A 19 0.51 40.21 8.77
N ALA A 20 1.52 39.39 8.52
CA ALA A 20 1.53 38.01 8.97
C ALA A 20 1.42 37.87 10.50
N GLY A 21 1.94 38.85 11.26
CA GLY A 21 1.85 38.90 12.71
C GLY A 21 0.45 39.18 13.27
N ASP A 22 -0.45 39.73 12.43
CA ASP A 22 -1.83 40.05 12.84
C ASP A 22 -2.78 38.86 12.66
N VAL A 23 -2.28 37.79 12.06
CA VAL A 23 -3.02 36.53 11.89
C VAL A 23 -2.59 35.57 13.00
N ALA A 24 -3.41 35.42 14.03
CA ALA A 24 -3.12 34.53 15.14
C ALA A 24 -2.96 33.07 14.66
N ASP A 25 -2.05 32.33 15.30
CA ASP A 25 -1.82 30.91 15.02
C ASP A 25 -3.14 30.11 15.11
N GLY A 26 -3.41 29.28 14.12
CA GLY A 26 -4.62 28.47 14.04
C GLY A 26 -5.91 29.23 13.68
N SER A 27 -5.85 30.54 13.46
CA SER A 27 -7.04 31.34 13.10
C SER A 27 -7.58 31.03 11.70
N ILE A 28 -6.71 30.57 10.80
CA ILE A 28 -7.10 30.12 9.45
C ILE A 28 -7.39 28.62 9.51
N THR A 29 -8.65 28.28 9.64
CA THR A 29 -9.13 26.89 9.66
C THR A 29 -9.51 26.41 8.25
N THR A 30 -9.67 25.10 8.10
CA THR A 30 -10.12 24.48 6.82
C THR A 30 -11.43 25.10 6.30
N ALA A 31 -12.36 25.43 7.19
CA ALA A 31 -13.63 26.08 6.83
C ALA A 31 -13.48 27.51 6.26
N LYS A 32 -12.34 28.15 6.52
CA LYS A 32 -12.03 29.51 6.01
C LYS A 32 -11.27 29.52 4.69
N LEU A 33 -10.84 28.35 4.23
CA LEU A 33 -10.18 28.17 2.95
C LEU A 33 -11.15 27.50 1.98
N ALA A 34 -11.50 28.20 0.91
CA ALA A 34 -12.26 27.61 -0.17
C ALA A 34 -11.43 26.53 -0.89
N ASP A 35 -12.11 25.60 -1.55
CA ASP A 35 -11.45 24.58 -2.37
C ASP A 35 -10.57 25.25 -3.45
N GLY A 36 -9.31 24.82 -3.54
CA GLY A 36 -8.34 25.38 -4.47
C GLY A 36 -7.78 26.78 -4.09
N ALA A 37 -8.14 27.34 -2.93
CA ALA A 37 -7.63 28.64 -2.49
C ALA A 37 -6.10 28.66 -2.31
N VAL A 38 -5.50 27.52 -1.98
CA VAL A 38 -4.05 27.34 -1.91
C VAL A 38 -3.58 26.58 -3.16
N SER A 39 -3.10 27.30 -4.14
CA SER A 39 -2.50 26.73 -5.36
C SER A 39 -1.00 26.46 -5.17
N THR A 40 -0.39 25.69 -6.08
CA THR A 40 1.06 25.40 -6.06
C THR A 40 1.90 26.67 -6.06
N ALA A 41 1.49 27.72 -6.79
CA ALA A 41 2.19 29.00 -6.84
C ALA A 41 2.18 29.77 -5.50
N LYS A 42 1.26 29.44 -4.58
CA LYS A 42 1.14 30.06 -3.26
C LYS A 42 1.91 29.31 -2.16
N VAL A 43 2.48 28.17 -2.50
CA VAL A 43 3.30 27.37 -1.59
C VAL A 43 4.74 27.50 -2.08
N ALA A 44 5.58 28.20 -1.32
CA ALA A 44 6.99 28.32 -1.66
C ALA A 44 7.68 26.97 -1.69
N ASP A 45 8.72 26.82 -2.51
CA ASP A 45 9.52 25.61 -2.55
C ASP A 45 10.06 25.26 -1.16
N ASN A 46 9.95 23.97 -0.80
CA ASN A 46 10.33 23.44 0.51
C ASN A 46 9.50 23.97 1.72
N ALA A 47 8.44 24.73 1.52
CA ALA A 47 7.57 25.17 2.61
C ALA A 47 6.84 24.01 3.30
N ILE A 48 6.56 22.92 2.55
CA ILE A 48 6.01 21.69 3.10
C ILE A 48 7.15 20.70 3.34
N THR A 49 7.61 20.64 4.56
CA THR A 49 8.64 19.69 4.98
C THR A 49 8.05 18.31 5.25
N SER A 50 8.87 17.25 5.22
CA SER A 50 8.44 15.88 5.53
C SER A 50 7.81 15.73 6.93
N ALA A 51 8.18 16.58 7.89
CA ALA A 51 7.57 16.60 9.22
C ALA A 51 6.13 17.14 9.22
N LYS A 52 5.79 18.02 8.26
CA LYS A 52 4.44 18.59 8.08
C LYS A 52 3.60 17.82 7.09
N ALA A 53 4.24 17.09 6.22
CA ALA A 53 3.61 16.25 5.20
C ALA A 53 3.48 14.81 5.70
N VAL A 54 2.71 14.62 6.75
CA VAL A 54 2.38 13.28 7.26
C VAL A 54 1.63 12.55 6.16
N ASN A 55 2.27 11.59 5.50
CA ASN A 55 1.76 10.75 4.39
C ASN A 55 2.08 11.20 2.95
N LEU A 56 3.00 12.12 2.69
CA LEU A 56 3.54 12.33 1.34
C LEU A 56 4.59 11.27 0.93
N GLY A 57 4.99 10.39 1.86
CA GLY A 57 5.88 9.28 1.58
C GLY A 57 5.17 8.10 0.90
N ARG A 58 5.94 7.13 0.47
CA ARG A 58 5.46 5.88 -0.14
C ARG A 58 4.41 5.20 0.74
N ARG A 59 3.14 5.41 0.42
CA ARG A 59 2.03 4.77 1.14
C ARG A 59 1.96 3.29 0.85
N ASN A 60 2.24 2.90 -0.40
CA ASN A 60 2.25 1.51 -0.80
C ASN A 60 3.70 1.01 -0.88
N LEU A 61 4.03 0.05 -0.04
CA LEU A 61 5.33 -0.62 -0.02
C LEU A 61 5.40 -1.76 -1.05
N ILE A 62 4.26 -2.26 -1.51
CA ILE A 62 4.20 -3.32 -2.50
C ILE A 62 4.46 -2.73 -3.87
N VAL A 63 5.55 -3.15 -4.48
CA VAL A 63 5.91 -2.78 -5.85
C VAL A 63 5.15 -3.69 -6.80
N ASN A 64 4.55 -3.12 -7.85
CA ASN A 64 3.73 -3.85 -8.82
C ASN A 64 2.50 -4.54 -8.19
N GLY A 65 1.89 -3.92 -7.16
CA GLY A 65 0.74 -4.50 -6.46
C GLY A 65 -0.52 -4.65 -7.32
N ASP A 66 -0.59 -3.95 -8.45
CA ASP A 66 -1.65 -4.07 -9.48
C ASP A 66 -1.31 -5.07 -10.60
N MET A 67 -0.20 -5.80 -10.48
CA MET A 67 0.23 -6.86 -11.39
C MET A 67 0.39 -6.44 -12.86
N ARG A 68 0.61 -5.13 -13.13
CA ARG A 68 0.72 -4.61 -14.51
C ARG A 68 2.01 -5.02 -15.18
N ILE A 69 3.11 -5.03 -14.42
CA ILE A 69 4.45 -5.27 -14.94
C ILE A 69 4.71 -6.77 -14.97
N ASN A 70 4.97 -7.29 -16.17
CA ASN A 70 5.30 -8.67 -16.43
C ASN A 70 6.37 -8.73 -17.55
N GLN A 71 7.63 -8.52 -17.17
CA GLN A 71 8.74 -8.47 -18.14
C GLN A 71 9.17 -9.84 -18.65
N ARG A 72 8.85 -10.91 -17.93
CA ARG A 72 9.34 -12.26 -18.25
C ARG A 72 8.40 -13.10 -19.09
N VAL A 73 7.23 -12.64 -19.41
CA VAL A 73 6.22 -13.34 -20.22
C VAL A 73 5.97 -14.80 -19.80
N GLY A 74 4.86 -15.04 -19.05
CA GLY A 74 4.41 -16.38 -18.63
C GLY A 74 3.69 -17.17 -19.75
N PRO A 75 3.13 -18.32 -19.45
CA PRO A 75 2.88 -18.85 -18.10
C PRO A 75 4.13 -19.40 -17.42
N TYR A 76 4.23 -19.18 -16.10
CA TYR A 76 5.32 -19.71 -15.28
C TYR A 76 4.85 -21.02 -14.62
N THR A 77 5.57 -22.10 -14.84
CA THR A 77 5.26 -23.42 -14.28
C THR A 77 6.26 -23.86 -13.21
N ALA A 78 7.37 -23.11 -13.10
CA ALA A 78 8.40 -23.36 -12.12
C ALA A 78 8.31 -22.36 -10.95
N THR A 79 8.89 -22.74 -9.81
CA THR A 79 9.10 -21.84 -8.69
C THR A 79 10.08 -20.71 -9.04
N GLY A 80 9.94 -19.57 -8.41
CA GLY A 80 10.77 -18.41 -8.63
C GLY A 80 9.98 -17.13 -8.86
N TYR A 81 10.68 -16.08 -9.30
CA TYR A 81 10.04 -14.82 -9.65
C TYR A 81 9.19 -14.98 -10.90
N THR A 82 7.92 -14.63 -10.76
CA THR A 82 6.88 -14.70 -11.79
C THR A 82 6.58 -13.32 -12.35
N LEU A 83 5.41 -12.73 -12.05
CA LEU A 83 5.19 -11.31 -12.30
C LEU A 83 6.21 -10.50 -11.48
N ASP A 84 6.67 -9.38 -12.04
CA ASP A 84 7.78 -8.64 -11.42
C ASP A 84 7.54 -8.34 -9.94
N ARG A 85 8.55 -8.65 -9.11
CA ARG A 85 8.60 -8.55 -7.65
C ARG A 85 7.82 -9.62 -6.88
N PHE A 86 7.05 -10.47 -7.53
CA PHE A 86 6.35 -11.59 -6.90
C PHE A 86 7.07 -12.91 -7.16
N ASN A 87 7.29 -13.65 -6.11
CA ASN A 87 7.92 -14.96 -6.16
C ASN A 87 6.92 -16.02 -5.70
N VAL A 88 6.83 -17.11 -6.44
CA VAL A 88 6.04 -18.27 -6.07
C VAL A 88 6.99 -19.41 -5.74
N ALA A 89 6.77 -20.04 -4.61
CA ALA A 89 7.53 -21.23 -4.24
C ALA A 89 6.60 -22.36 -3.83
N LYS A 90 6.97 -23.57 -4.22
CA LYS A 90 6.42 -24.82 -3.76
C LYS A 90 7.53 -25.73 -3.29
N SER A 91 7.28 -26.52 -2.26
CA SER A 91 8.23 -27.53 -1.78
C SER A 91 7.51 -28.80 -1.35
N ASN A 92 8.18 -29.91 -1.56
CA ASN A 92 7.82 -31.24 -1.11
C ASN A 92 6.53 -31.84 -1.69
N PHE A 93 5.93 -31.22 -2.70
CA PHE A 93 4.84 -31.80 -3.47
C PHE A 93 5.37 -32.79 -4.49
N ASP A 94 4.76 -33.93 -4.60
CA ASP A 94 5.14 -34.98 -5.56
C ASP A 94 4.53 -34.71 -6.94
N GLU A 95 3.25 -34.35 -7.01
CA GLU A 95 2.50 -34.27 -8.26
C GLU A 95 2.01 -32.85 -8.60
N LEU A 96 1.95 -31.95 -7.63
CA LEU A 96 1.40 -30.60 -7.82
C LEU A 96 2.07 -29.87 -8.98
N VAL A 97 1.29 -29.50 -9.99
CA VAL A 97 1.73 -28.59 -11.06
C VAL A 97 0.89 -27.33 -11.01
N ILE A 98 1.57 -26.20 -11.06
CA ILE A 98 0.96 -24.88 -11.05
C ILE A 98 1.32 -24.10 -12.30
N ALA A 99 0.43 -23.23 -12.74
CA ALA A 99 0.69 -22.23 -13.75
C ALA A 99 0.36 -20.85 -13.20
N ILE A 100 1.30 -19.92 -13.33
CA ILE A 100 1.14 -18.55 -12.88
C ILE A 100 1.10 -17.65 -14.11
N THR A 101 0.08 -16.81 -14.20
CA THR A 101 -0.12 -15.90 -15.32
C THR A 101 -0.56 -14.52 -14.82
N LYS A 102 -0.31 -13.51 -15.65
CA LYS A 102 -1.03 -12.24 -15.56
C LYS A 102 -2.42 -12.46 -16.14
N ASP A 103 -3.45 -12.05 -15.39
CA ASP A 103 -4.84 -12.15 -15.80
C ASP A 103 -5.50 -10.76 -15.83
N THR A 104 -6.58 -10.63 -16.54
CA THR A 104 -7.41 -9.41 -16.61
C THR A 104 -8.63 -9.46 -15.68
N ASP A 105 -8.86 -10.59 -15.01
CA ASP A 105 -9.87 -10.69 -13.96
C ASP A 105 -9.36 -9.93 -12.73
N ASN A 106 -9.95 -8.77 -12.45
CA ASN A 106 -9.51 -7.83 -11.44
C ASN A 106 -10.72 -7.16 -10.75
N PRO A 107 -10.53 -6.56 -9.55
CA PRO A 107 -11.59 -5.85 -8.86
C PRO A 107 -11.98 -4.57 -9.63
N SER A 108 -13.07 -4.64 -10.39
CA SER A 108 -13.53 -3.53 -11.24
C SER A 108 -13.84 -2.28 -10.40
N GLY A 109 -13.55 -1.10 -10.95
CA GLY A 109 -13.80 0.18 -10.29
C GLY A 109 -12.77 0.58 -9.23
N ASN A 110 -11.79 -0.27 -8.90
CA ASN A 110 -10.80 -0.03 -7.86
C ASN A 110 -9.40 0.36 -8.39
N GLY A 111 -9.30 0.69 -9.68
CA GLY A 111 -8.05 1.15 -10.29
C GLY A 111 -7.07 0.04 -10.67
N PHE A 112 -7.40 -1.22 -10.44
CA PHE A 112 -6.60 -2.37 -10.87
C PHE A 112 -6.92 -2.73 -12.32
N ALA A 113 -5.88 -3.00 -13.11
CA ALA A 113 -6.02 -3.42 -14.51
C ALA A 113 -5.68 -4.89 -14.73
N SER A 114 -5.07 -5.53 -13.74
CA SER A 114 -4.58 -6.91 -13.84
C SER A 114 -4.60 -7.58 -12.47
N SER A 115 -4.48 -8.90 -12.50
CA SER A 115 -4.27 -9.73 -11.31
C SER A 115 -3.17 -10.77 -11.58
N LEU A 116 -2.67 -11.38 -10.51
CA LEU A 116 -1.88 -12.60 -10.59
C LEU A 116 -2.82 -13.77 -10.41
N LYS A 117 -2.85 -14.65 -11.40
CA LYS A 117 -3.59 -15.91 -11.35
C LYS A 117 -2.62 -17.05 -11.12
N LEU A 118 -2.87 -17.79 -10.04
CA LEU A 118 -2.23 -19.06 -9.77
C LEU A 118 -3.25 -20.16 -10.05
N ALA A 119 -3.00 -20.96 -11.06
CA ALA A 119 -3.85 -22.10 -11.43
C ALA A 119 -3.15 -23.41 -11.07
N VAL A 120 -3.83 -24.30 -10.39
CA VAL A 120 -3.40 -25.68 -10.21
C VAL A 120 -3.81 -26.44 -11.46
N THR A 121 -2.85 -26.90 -12.24
CA THR A 121 -3.08 -27.68 -13.48
C THR A 121 -3.03 -29.16 -13.25
N THR A 122 -2.26 -29.62 -12.24
CA THR A 122 -2.31 -30.99 -11.73
C THR A 122 -2.38 -30.88 -10.20
N ALA A 123 -3.40 -31.47 -9.62
CA ALA A 123 -3.57 -31.46 -8.18
C ALA A 123 -2.68 -32.54 -7.52
N GLU A 124 -2.27 -32.28 -6.28
CA GLU A 124 -1.73 -33.33 -5.42
C GLU A 124 -2.83 -34.32 -5.09
N THR A 125 -2.57 -35.63 -5.23
CA THR A 125 -3.57 -36.69 -5.02
C THR A 125 -3.43 -37.37 -3.67
N GLY A 126 -2.28 -37.20 -3.02
CA GLY A 126 -1.98 -37.76 -1.69
C GLY A 126 -2.58 -36.97 -0.53
N THR A 127 -2.39 -37.48 0.67
CA THR A 127 -2.63 -36.72 1.89
C THR A 127 -1.52 -35.70 2.05
N LEU A 128 -1.87 -34.43 2.14
CA LEU A 128 -0.89 -33.35 2.30
C LEU A 128 -0.04 -33.55 3.56
N ALA A 129 1.26 -33.57 3.38
CA ALA A 129 2.23 -33.60 4.48
C ALA A 129 2.40 -32.20 5.10
N SER A 130 2.86 -32.17 6.34
CA SER A 130 3.02 -30.91 7.08
C SER A 130 4.13 -29.99 6.55
N ASP A 131 5.00 -30.50 5.71
CA ASP A 131 6.13 -29.79 5.07
C ASP A 131 5.89 -29.45 3.60
N GLU A 132 4.72 -29.79 3.07
CA GLU A 132 4.27 -29.34 1.74
C GLU A 132 3.80 -27.89 1.78
N LEU A 133 4.52 -27.04 1.10
CA LEU A 133 4.29 -25.60 1.12
C LEU A 133 4.10 -25.04 -0.29
N LEU A 134 3.01 -24.30 -0.47
CA LEU A 134 2.79 -23.46 -1.64
C LEU A 134 2.51 -22.03 -1.15
N TYR A 135 3.34 -21.09 -1.57
CA TYR A 135 3.14 -19.69 -1.19
C TYR A 135 3.57 -18.72 -2.28
N LEU A 136 2.96 -17.55 -2.23
CA LEU A 136 3.31 -16.36 -2.99
C LEU A 136 3.94 -15.36 -2.03
N ASP A 137 5.15 -14.89 -2.31
CA ASP A 137 5.81 -13.88 -1.50
C ASP A 137 6.19 -12.62 -2.27
N HIS A 138 6.17 -11.50 -1.57
CA HIS A 138 6.72 -10.23 -1.99
C HIS A 138 7.75 -9.78 -0.97
N ARG A 139 8.99 -9.52 -1.42
CA ARG A 139 10.10 -9.19 -0.53
C ARG A 139 10.32 -7.68 -0.47
N PHE A 140 10.35 -7.15 0.75
CA PHE A 140 10.68 -5.77 1.04
C PHE A 140 12.16 -5.66 1.35
N GLU A 141 12.83 -4.70 0.71
CA GLU A 141 14.21 -4.38 1.03
C GLU A 141 14.25 -3.53 2.30
N GLY A 142 15.19 -3.81 3.21
CA GLY A 142 15.29 -3.12 4.49
C GLY A 142 15.42 -1.60 4.37
N GLN A 143 16.11 -1.12 3.35
CA GLN A 143 16.23 0.31 3.06
C GLN A 143 14.89 1.00 2.78
N ASN A 144 13.92 0.28 2.22
CA ASN A 144 12.58 0.80 1.96
C ASN A 144 11.70 0.85 3.23
N LEU A 145 12.13 0.18 4.29
CA LEU A 145 11.41 0.08 5.57
C LEU A 145 11.97 0.99 6.67
N GLN A 146 13.06 1.73 6.42
CA GLN A 146 13.73 2.55 7.45
C GLN A 146 12.79 3.55 8.12
N HIS A 147 11.85 4.14 7.37
CA HIS A 147 10.86 5.10 7.88
C HIS A 147 9.85 4.49 8.86
N LEU A 148 9.78 3.16 8.94
CA LEU A 148 8.93 2.42 9.88
C LEU A 148 9.60 2.24 11.24
N CYS A 149 10.88 2.53 11.37
CA CYS A 149 11.64 2.49 12.63
C CYS A 149 11.56 1.14 13.36
N TYR A 150 11.46 0.01 12.64
CA TYR A 150 11.38 -1.30 13.25
C TYR A 150 12.62 -1.61 14.10
N GLY A 151 12.42 -2.29 15.23
CA GLY A 151 13.46 -2.57 16.22
C GLY A 151 13.68 -1.44 17.23
N THR A 152 12.88 -0.38 17.18
CA THR A 152 12.92 0.74 18.12
C THR A 152 11.58 0.95 18.82
N SER A 153 11.56 1.76 19.88
CA SER A 153 10.31 2.18 20.55
C SER A 153 9.40 3.07 19.67
N SER A 154 9.92 3.59 18.56
CA SER A 154 9.19 4.41 17.60
C SER A 154 8.66 3.60 16.39
N ALA A 155 8.65 2.27 16.50
CA ALA A 155 8.18 1.40 15.44
C ALA A 155 6.72 1.71 15.05
N LYS A 156 6.49 1.79 13.74
CA LYS A 156 5.17 2.07 13.16
C LYS A 156 4.47 0.80 12.73
N SER A 157 3.15 0.78 12.84
CA SER A 157 2.33 -0.33 12.34
C SER A 157 2.24 -0.34 10.82
N LEU A 158 2.11 -1.55 10.26
CA LEU A 158 1.76 -1.78 8.85
C LEU A 158 0.34 -2.33 8.78
N THR A 159 -0.35 -1.95 7.71
CA THR A 159 -1.61 -2.57 7.32
C THR A 159 -1.42 -3.19 5.94
N LEU A 160 -1.77 -4.45 5.80
CA LEU A 160 -1.85 -5.14 4.52
C LEU A 160 -3.31 -5.26 4.10
N SER A 161 -3.64 -4.82 2.90
CA SER A 161 -4.92 -5.02 2.26
C SER A 161 -4.72 -5.58 0.86
N PHE A 162 -5.55 -6.50 0.44
CA PHE A 162 -5.48 -7.12 -0.88
C PHE A 162 -6.84 -7.65 -1.29
N TRP A 163 -7.01 -7.83 -2.59
CA TRP A 163 -8.15 -8.51 -3.18
C TRP A 163 -7.76 -9.95 -3.47
N VAL A 164 -8.63 -10.88 -3.16
CA VAL A 164 -8.44 -12.31 -3.43
C VAL A 164 -9.72 -12.92 -3.97
N LYS A 165 -9.57 -13.76 -4.98
CA LYS A 165 -10.64 -14.56 -5.55
C LYS A 165 -10.17 -16.01 -5.63
N SER A 166 -10.98 -16.93 -5.17
CA SER A 166 -10.69 -18.36 -5.19
C SER A 166 -11.91 -19.11 -5.73
N PRO A 167 -11.73 -20.15 -6.54
CA PRO A 167 -12.82 -21.03 -6.98
C PRO A 167 -13.37 -21.88 -5.82
N LEU A 168 -12.63 -21.96 -4.71
CA LEU A 168 -13.03 -22.71 -3.52
C LEU A 168 -13.12 -21.77 -2.34
N ALA A 169 -14.24 -21.86 -1.61
CA ALA A 169 -14.34 -21.26 -0.28
C ALA A 169 -13.43 -22.02 0.70
N GLY A 170 -12.83 -21.32 1.64
CA GLY A 170 -11.95 -21.95 2.62
C GLY A 170 -11.06 -20.98 3.35
N LYS A 171 -10.21 -21.54 4.20
CA LYS A 171 -9.23 -20.79 4.99
C LYS A 171 -7.93 -20.66 4.21
N HIS A 172 -7.40 -19.45 4.21
CA HIS A 172 -6.09 -19.12 3.69
C HIS A 172 -5.32 -18.37 4.77
N SER A 173 -4.03 -18.18 4.59
CA SER A 173 -3.19 -17.47 5.53
C SER A 173 -2.32 -16.43 4.83
N VAL A 174 -2.03 -15.35 5.54
CA VAL A 174 -1.01 -14.38 5.19
C VAL A 174 0.02 -14.32 6.30
N ASN A 175 1.28 -14.21 5.94
CA ASN A 175 2.38 -14.21 6.88
C ASN A 175 3.32 -13.04 6.64
N PHE A 176 3.62 -12.28 7.70
CA PHE A 176 4.74 -11.36 7.73
C PHE A 176 5.95 -12.08 8.32
N TYR A 177 6.99 -12.21 7.52
CA TYR A 177 8.19 -12.99 7.86
C TYR A 177 9.43 -12.10 7.80
N THR A 178 10.31 -12.22 8.79
CA THR A 178 11.61 -11.55 8.82
C THR A 178 12.73 -12.53 9.19
N ALA A 179 13.95 -12.29 8.70
CA ALA A 179 15.13 -12.99 9.16
C ALA A 179 15.88 -12.17 10.23
N PRO A 180 16.42 -12.78 11.29
CA PRO A 180 16.26 -14.16 11.72
C PRO A 180 14.84 -14.40 12.22
N VAL A 181 14.35 -15.54 12.04
CA VAL A 181 12.97 -16.01 12.01
C VAL A 181 12.03 -15.35 13.01
N ARG A 182 11.29 -14.33 12.55
CA ARG A 182 10.06 -13.86 13.19
C ARG A 182 8.93 -13.98 12.18
N SER A 183 7.82 -14.55 12.61
CA SER A 183 6.67 -14.84 11.77
C SER A 183 5.41 -14.36 12.48
N ASN A 184 4.55 -13.66 11.74
CA ASN A 184 3.21 -13.30 12.18
C ASN A 184 2.22 -13.84 11.16
N LEU A 185 1.66 -15.01 11.44
CA LEU A 185 0.70 -15.69 10.59
C LEU A 185 -0.73 -15.28 10.98
N GLN A 186 -1.49 -14.82 10.00
CA GLN A 186 -2.90 -14.50 10.14
C GLN A 186 -3.74 -15.32 9.16
N ALA A 187 -4.77 -15.98 9.68
CA ALA A 187 -5.72 -16.69 8.83
C ALA A 187 -6.85 -15.77 8.39
N TYR A 188 -7.29 -15.93 7.15
CA TYR A 188 -8.50 -15.29 6.63
C TYR A 188 -9.35 -16.32 5.90
N THR A 189 -10.62 -16.02 5.71
CA THR A 189 -11.57 -16.94 5.08
C THR A 189 -12.11 -16.33 3.80
N VAL A 190 -11.99 -17.06 2.70
CA VAL A 190 -12.77 -16.81 1.49
C VAL A 190 -14.13 -17.44 1.71
N SER A 191 -15.15 -16.62 1.95
CA SER A 191 -16.48 -17.09 2.33
C SER A 191 -17.31 -17.61 1.16
N SER A 192 -17.06 -17.10 -0.04
CA SER A 192 -17.79 -17.48 -1.26
C SER A 192 -16.84 -17.72 -2.41
N ALA A 193 -17.04 -18.83 -3.11
CA ALA A 193 -16.27 -19.16 -4.29
C ALA A 193 -16.49 -18.14 -5.42
N ASN A 194 -15.44 -17.81 -6.17
CA ASN A 194 -15.46 -16.89 -7.31
C ASN A 194 -15.97 -15.47 -7.04
N THR A 195 -15.94 -15.04 -5.78
CA THR A 195 -16.32 -13.69 -5.36
C THR A 195 -15.08 -12.93 -4.89
N LEU A 196 -15.01 -11.62 -5.17
CA LEU A 196 -13.98 -10.69 -4.71
C LEU A 196 -14.42 -10.01 -3.41
#